data_9483429b12160816017128fe3e8a1e82
#
_entry.id   9483429b12160816017128fe3e8a1e82
#
_cell.length_a   1.000
_cell.length_b   1.000
_cell.length_c   1.000
_cell.angle_alpha   90.00
_cell.angle_beta   90.00
_cell.angle_gamma   90.00
#
_symmetry.space_group_name_H-M   'P 1'
#
loop_
_entity.id
_entity.type
_entity.pdbx_description
1 polymer ?
#
loop_
_entity_poly.entity_id
_entity_poly.type
_entity_poly.pdbx_seq_one_letter_code
_entity_poly.pdbx_strand_id
1 'polypeptide(L)'
;MLLMDIITWESKDSQKVAEFYANYEYPKGIKVIEEWFDLTGYRMFVIYETDNEETYAASVLPCMGLCKFETIPVMKMDKLMQLVQKLTGKAGEKGMGAAQSKEGSEEITDQIKMLEKRVERLEHHSFIQQEDTT
;
A
#
# COMPACT_ATOMS: atom_id res chain seq x y z
N MET A 1 6.76 6.12 8.29
CA MET A 1 6.22 4.86 7.77
C MET A 1 5.12 5.16 6.75
N LEU A 2 5.18 4.51 5.62
CA LEU A 2 4.23 4.70 4.54
C LEU A 2 3.05 3.75 4.71
N LEU A 3 1.84 4.30 4.71
CA LEU A 3 0.61 3.54 4.89
C LEU A 3 -0.34 3.79 3.73
N MET A 4 -1.19 2.82 3.47
CA MET A 4 -2.28 2.94 2.53
C MET A 4 -3.59 2.62 3.24
N ASP A 5 -4.52 3.56 3.19
CA ASP A 5 -5.90 3.33 3.63
C ASP A 5 -6.75 2.94 2.45
N ILE A 6 -7.48 1.86 2.62
CA ILE A 6 -8.57 1.46 1.73
C ILE A 6 -9.85 1.83 2.46
N ILE A 7 -10.55 2.83 1.96
CA ILE A 7 -11.72 3.40 2.59
C ILE A 7 -12.96 3.01 1.78
N THR A 8 -13.89 2.32 2.42
CA THR A 8 -15.12 1.87 1.77
C THR A 8 -16.34 2.39 2.51
N TRP A 9 -17.45 2.56 1.79
CA TRP A 9 -18.72 3.00 2.35
C TRP A 9 -19.89 2.38 1.58
N GLU A 10 -21.07 2.43 2.17
CA GLU A 10 -22.28 1.97 1.51
C GLU A 10 -22.81 3.04 0.55
N SER A 11 -23.48 2.61 -0.51
CA SER A 11 -24.01 3.53 -1.55
C SER A 11 -24.94 4.59 -0.98
N LYS A 12 -25.75 4.24 0.01
CA LYS A 12 -26.66 5.18 0.68
C LYS A 12 -25.94 6.32 1.40
N ASP A 13 -24.67 6.13 1.77
CA ASP A 13 -23.87 7.11 2.50
C ASP A 13 -22.99 7.97 1.59
N SER A 14 -23.02 7.75 0.28
CA SER A 14 -22.13 8.40 -0.67
C SER A 14 -22.16 9.92 -0.62
N GLN A 15 -23.35 10.52 -0.46
CA GLN A 15 -23.48 11.96 -0.35
C GLN A 15 -22.86 12.50 0.93
N LYS A 16 -23.07 11.80 2.04
CA LYS A 16 -22.48 12.15 3.34
C LYS A 16 -20.96 12.05 3.31
N VAL A 17 -20.44 11.01 2.65
CA VAL A 17 -19.00 10.82 2.47
C VAL A 17 -18.41 11.96 1.64
N ALA A 18 -19.05 12.32 0.54
CA ALA A 18 -18.60 13.41 -0.31
C ALA A 18 -18.59 14.76 0.44
N GLU A 19 -19.63 15.05 1.21
CA GLU A 19 -19.71 16.25 2.04
C GLU A 19 -18.63 16.27 3.11
N PHE A 20 -18.38 15.12 3.75
CA PHE A 20 -17.35 14.98 4.76
C PHE A 20 -15.95 15.29 4.19
N TYR A 21 -15.60 14.65 3.08
CA TYR A 21 -14.27 14.82 2.49
C TYR A 21 -14.07 16.18 1.80
N ALA A 22 -15.13 16.83 1.35
CA ALA A 22 -15.04 18.18 0.79
C ALA A 22 -14.53 19.20 1.81
N ASN A 23 -14.80 18.98 3.10
CA ASN A 23 -14.43 19.88 4.18
C ASN A 23 -13.36 19.28 5.11
N TYR A 24 -12.85 18.09 4.78
CA TYR A 24 -11.91 17.39 5.64
C TYR A 24 -10.49 17.92 5.49
N GLU A 25 -9.88 18.25 6.62
CA GLU A 25 -8.47 18.58 6.69
C GLU A 25 -7.73 17.47 7.44
N TYR A 26 -6.67 16.96 6.83
CA TYR A 26 -5.85 15.95 7.47
C TYR A 26 -5.14 16.53 8.68
N PRO A 27 -5.04 15.77 9.79
CA PRO A 27 -4.31 16.23 10.98
C PRO A 27 -2.85 16.56 10.67
N LYS A 28 -2.28 17.45 11.44
CA LYS A 28 -0.85 17.71 11.43
C LYS A 28 -0.09 16.42 11.71
N GLY A 29 0.90 16.10 10.90
CA GLY A 29 1.64 14.84 11.01
C GLY A 29 1.21 13.75 10.02
N ILE A 30 0.12 13.97 9.31
CA ILE A 30 -0.25 13.16 8.16
C ILE A 30 0.24 13.87 6.89
N LYS A 31 1.15 13.21 6.17
CA LYS A 31 1.62 13.71 4.87
C LYS A 31 0.99 12.86 3.78
N VAL A 32 -0.03 13.39 3.13
CA VAL A 32 -0.70 12.70 2.03
C VAL A 32 0.19 12.72 0.79
N ILE A 33 0.40 11.55 0.19
CA ILE A 33 1.21 11.40 -1.00
C ILE A 33 0.33 11.27 -2.22
N GLU A 34 -0.67 10.39 -2.16
CA GLU A 34 -1.61 10.16 -3.26
C GLU A 34 -3.00 9.85 -2.72
N GLU A 35 -4.01 10.28 -3.47
CA GLU A 35 -5.40 9.93 -3.25
C GLU A 35 -5.97 9.40 -4.57
N TRP A 36 -6.66 8.25 -4.48
CA TRP A 36 -7.26 7.60 -5.64
C TRP A 36 -8.70 7.26 -5.35
N PHE A 37 -9.57 7.47 -6.32
CA PHE A 37 -10.98 7.10 -6.23
C PHE A 37 -11.26 5.91 -7.15
N ASP A 38 -11.99 4.92 -6.63
CA ASP A 38 -12.43 3.77 -7.42
C ASP A 38 -13.67 4.17 -8.23
N LEU A 39 -13.53 4.28 -9.54
CA LEU A 39 -14.60 4.68 -10.43
C LEU A 39 -15.73 3.65 -10.55
N THR A 40 -15.50 2.43 -10.12
CA THR A 40 -16.49 1.34 -10.20
C THR A 40 -17.32 1.19 -8.94
N GLY A 41 -16.93 1.80 -7.82
CA GLY A 41 -17.62 1.57 -6.57
C GLY A 41 -17.25 2.54 -5.47
N TYR A 42 -17.79 2.31 -4.34
CA TYR A 42 -17.79 3.16 -3.15
C TYR A 42 -16.53 2.96 -2.33
N ARG A 43 -15.39 3.31 -2.92
CA ARG A 43 -14.07 3.04 -2.35
C ARG A 43 -13.06 4.09 -2.80
N MET A 44 -12.18 4.48 -1.86
CA MET A 44 -11.04 5.33 -2.18
C MET A 44 -9.78 4.79 -1.51
N PHE A 45 -8.64 5.21 -2.04
CA PHE A 45 -7.33 4.82 -1.56
C PHE A 45 -6.55 6.07 -1.22
N VAL A 46 -5.92 6.08 -0.06
CA VAL A 46 -5.07 7.19 0.37
C VAL A 46 -3.71 6.62 0.77
N ILE A 47 -2.66 7.12 0.15
CA ILE A 47 -1.29 6.79 0.51
C ILE A 47 -0.70 7.97 1.26
N TYR A 48 -0.21 7.73 2.47
CA TYR A 48 0.29 8.80 3.35
C TYR A 48 1.40 8.31 4.26
N GLU A 49 2.15 9.27 4.78
CA GLU A 49 3.13 9.02 5.84
C GLU A 49 2.61 9.55 7.17
N THR A 50 2.85 8.80 8.22
CA THR A 50 2.61 9.21 9.60
C THR A 50 3.70 8.66 10.51
N ASP A 51 4.03 9.42 11.55
CA ASP A 51 5.10 9.07 12.48
C ASP A 51 4.60 8.42 13.75
N ASN A 52 3.32 8.56 14.09
CA ASN A 52 2.79 8.04 15.34
C ASN A 52 1.34 7.59 15.25
N GLU A 53 0.97 6.75 16.21
CA GLU A 53 -0.36 6.15 16.31
C GLU A 53 -1.45 7.17 16.62
N GLU A 54 -1.14 8.17 17.42
CA GLU A 54 -2.12 9.20 17.81
C GLU A 54 -2.58 10.02 16.60
N THR A 55 -1.64 10.39 15.73
CA THR A 55 -1.94 11.11 14.50
C THR A 55 -2.80 10.26 13.57
N TYR A 56 -2.48 8.98 13.46
CA TYR A 56 -3.28 8.02 12.69
C TYR A 56 -4.71 7.95 13.24
N ALA A 57 -4.86 7.75 14.54
CA ALA A 57 -6.17 7.69 15.19
C ALA A 57 -6.97 8.97 14.97
N ALA A 58 -6.34 10.12 15.09
CA ALA A 58 -6.98 11.40 14.86
C ALA A 58 -7.50 11.56 13.43
N SER A 59 -6.85 10.92 12.45
CA SER A 59 -7.28 10.94 11.06
C SER A 59 -8.49 10.04 10.78
N VAL A 60 -8.60 8.93 11.49
CA VAL A 60 -9.62 7.89 11.25
C VAL A 60 -10.88 8.10 12.08
N LEU A 61 -10.73 8.49 13.35
CA LEU A 61 -11.84 8.62 14.30
C LEU A 61 -13.03 9.44 13.79
N PRO A 62 -12.84 10.61 13.12
CA PRO A 62 -13.98 11.41 12.67
C PRO A 62 -14.91 10.73 11.68
N CYS A 63 -14.41 9.75 10.93
CA CYS A 63 -15.19 9.06 9.90
C CYS A 63 -15.47 7.59 10.17
N MET A 64 -15.16 7.09 11.37
CA MET A 64 -15.36 5.68 11.72
C MET A 64 -16.81 5.21 11.64
N GLY A 65 -17.77 6.10 11.91
CA GLY A 65 -19.20 5.75 11.81
C GLY A 65 -19.74 5.79 10.37
N LEU A 66 -19.01 6.41 9.44
CA LEU A 66 -19.45 6.63 8.08
C LEU A 66 -18.78 5.68 7.08
N CYS A 67 -17.51 5.39 7.30
CA CYS A 67 -16.69 4.59 6.40
C CYS A 67 -16.03 3.43 7.14
N LYS A 68 -15.68 2.40 6.39
CA LYS A 68 -14.80 1.32 6.84
C LYS A 68 -13.38 1.58 6.36
N PHE A 69 -12.42 1.35 7.22
CA PHE A 69 -11.00 1.55 6.93
C PHE A 69 -10.26 0.23 7.01
N GLU A 70 -9.46 -0.03 5.99
CA GLU A 70 -8.44 -1.06 6.02
C GLU A 70 -7.10 -0.35 5.79
N THR A 71 -6.19 -0.44 6.76
CA THR A 71 -4.90 0.23 6.71
C THR A 71 -3.79 -0.80 6.62
N ILE A 72 -2.96 -0.66 5.60
CA ILE A 72 -1.83 -1.56 5.37
C ILE A 72 -0.53 -0.79 5.22
N PRO A 73 0.58 -1.29 5.77
CA PRO A 73 1.88 -0.72 5.48
C PRO A 73 2.27 -1.05 4.04
N VAL A 74 2.82 -0.08 3.33
CA VAL A 74 3.19 -0.22 1.93
C VAL A 74 4.59 0.31 1.68
N MET A 75 5.19 -0.17 0.62
CA MET A 75 6.49 0.31 0.12
C MET A 75 6.44 0.26 -1.40
N LYS A 76 7.08 1.23 -2.06
CA LYS A 76 7.22 1.20 -3.51
C LYS A 76 8.00 -0.04 -3.92
N MET A 77 7.56 -0.70 -4.98
CA MET A 77 8.15 -1.95 -5.44
C MET A 77 9.64 -1.79 -5.79
N ASP A 78 10.01 -0.69 -6.45
CA ASP A 78 11.41 -0.41 -6.78
C ASP A 78 12.28 -0.27 -5.53
N LYS A 79 11.76 0.36 -4.48
CA LYS A 79 12.46 0.49 -3.20
C LYS A 79 12.61 -0.87 -2.51
N LEU A 80 11.57 -1.70 -2.52
CA LEU A 80 11.63 -3.06 -2.00
C LEU A 80 12.69 -3.87 -2.74
N MET A 81 12.71 -3.80 -4.06
CA MET A 81 13.69 -4.53 -4.89
C MET A 81 15.13 -4.07 -4.62
N GLN A 82 15.35 -2.78 -4.42
CA GLN A 82 16.65 -2.25 -4.03
C GLN A 82 17.10 -2.79 -2.67
N LEU A 83 16.18 -2.83 -1.70
CA LEU A 83 16.47 -3.37 -0.37
C LEU A 83 16.81 -4.85 -0.44
N VAL A 84 16.06 -5.60 -1.24
CA VAL A 84 16.30 -7.03 -1.45
C VAL A 84 17.66 -7.26 -2.10
N GLN A 85 18.03 -6.49 -3.12
CA GLN A 85 19.35 -6.55 -3.74
C GLN A 85 20.47 -6.27 -2.73
N LYS A 86 20.28 -5.29 -1.86
CA LYS A 86 21.21 -5.00 -0.78
C LYS A 86 21.39 -6.18 0.17
N LEU A 87 20.30 -6.83 0.54
CA LEU A 87 20.34 -7.94 1.50
C LEU A 87 20.88 -9.24 0.88
N THR A 88 20.54 -9.52 -0.37
CA THR A 88 20.97 -10.75 -1.06
C THR A 88 22.28 -10.57 -1.83
N GLY A 89 22.45 -9.47 -2.55
CA GLY A 89 23.63 -9.20 -3.38
C GLY A 89 24.89 -8.96 -2.55
N LYS A 90 24.80 -8.15 -1.51
CA LYS A 90 25.94 -7.88 -0.60
C LYS A 90 26.32 -9.09 0.25
N ALA A 91 25.36 -9.90 0.65
CA ALA A 91 25.61 -11.13 1.36
C ALA A 91 26.31 -12.16 0.46
N GLY A 92 25.94 -12.20 -0.83
CA GLY A 92 26.59 -13.04 -1.84
C GLY A 92 28.02 -12.59 -2.18
N GLU A 93 28.27 -11.30 -2.29
CA GLU A 93 29.58 -10.73 -2.64
C GLU A 93 30.61 -10.88 -1.51
N LYS A 94 30.18 -10.69 -0.28
CA LYS A 94 31.12 -10.70 0.86
C LYS A 94 31.43 -12.08 1.41
N GLY A 95 30.67 -13.10 1.08
CA GLY A 95 30.87 -14.48 1.56
C GLY A 95 30.92 -14.64 3.07
N MET A 96 30.67 -13.58 3.82
CA MET A 96 30.72 -13.59 5.27
C MET A 96 29.41 -14.03 5.88
N GLY A 97 29.44 -15.00 6.73
CA GLY A 97 28.25 -15.58 7.33
C GLY A 97 27.46 -16.46 6.36
N ALA A 98 28.13 -17.00 5.36
CA ALA A 98 27.52 -17.76 4.26
C ALA A 98 26.65 -18.94 4.73
N ALA A 99 26.96 -19.55 5.85
CA ALA A 99 26.20 -20.66 6.38
C ALA A 99 24.87 -20.25 7.02
N GLN A 100 24.78 -19.02 7.55
CA GLN A 100 23.54 -18.49 8.12
C GLN A 100 22.72 -17.69 7.10
N SER A 101 23.39 -17.08 6.12
CA SER A 101 22.72 -16.28 5.11
C SER A 101 22.16 -17.10 3.96
N LYS A 102 22.56 -18.34 3.77
CA LYS A 102 22.03 -19.21 2.71
C LYS A 102 20.54 -19.51 2.87
N GLU A 103 20.10 -19.88 4.06
CA GLU A 103 18.69 -20.13 4.32
C GLU A 103 17.85 -18.84 4.22
N GLY A 104 18.34 -17.77 4.81
CA GLY A 104 17.69 -16.46 4.76
C GLY A 104 17.63 -15.89 3.34
N SER A 105 18.69 -16.06 2.54
CA SER A 105 18.72 -15.56 1.16
C SER A 105 17.85 -16.40 0.21
N GLU A 106 17.73 -17.70 0.43
CA GLU A 106 16.80 -18.55 -0.32
C GLU A 106 15.35 -18.21 -0.03
N GLU A 107 14.98 -18.01 1.24
CA GLU A 107 13.65 -17.55 1.64
C GLU A 107 13.31 -16.21 1.01
N ILE A 108 14.21 -15.24 1.08
CA ILE A 108 14.02 -13.91 0.51
C ILE A 108 13.91 -14.01 -1.02
N THR A 109 14.73 -14.83 -1.67
CA THR A 109 14.68 -15.05 -3.11
C THR A 109 13.35 -15.68 -3.54
N ASP A 110 12.84 -16.64 -2.78
CA ASP A 110 11.54 -17.26 -3.02
C ASP A 110 10.40 -16.26 -2.85
N GLN A 111 10.46 -15.40 -1.82
CA GLN A 111 9.49 -14.33 -1.63
C GLN A 111 9.51 -13.32 -2.76
N ILE A 112 10.69 -12.98 -3.28
CA ILE A 112 10.83 -12.10 -4.44
C ILE A 112 10.19 -12.71 -5.68
N LYS A 113 10.46 -13.98 -5.96
CA LYS A 113 9.86 -14.70 -7.08
C LYS A 113 8.34 -14.72 -6.99
N MET A 114 7.80 -14.90 -5.78
CA MET A 114 6.36 -14.82 -5.54
C MET A 114 5.81 -13.43 -5.81
N LEU A 115 6.51 -12.38 -5.36
CA LEU A 115 6.13 -10.99 -5.59
C LEU A 115 6.21 -10.61 -7.08
N GLU A 116 7.26 -11.04 -7.78
CA GLU A 116 7.40 -10.83 -9.22
C GLU A 116 6.24 -11.47 -10.00
N LYS A 117 5.90 -12.69 -9.66
CA LYS A 117 4.75 -13.39 -10.25
C LYS A 117 3.43 -12.66 -9.97
N ARG A 118 3.28 -12.11 -8.78
CA ARG A 118 2.10 -11.36 -8.39
C ARG A 118 1.98 -10.06 -9.19
N VAL A 119 3.08 -9.36 -9.36
CA VAL A 119 3.15 -8.14 -10.18
C VAL A 119 2.82 -8.45 -11.64
N GLU A 120 3.38 -9.50 -12.21
CA GLU A 120 3.07 -9.96 -13.57
C GLU A 120 1.59 -10.27 -13.75
N ARG A 121 0.96 -10.94 -12.78
CA ARG A 121 -0.48 -11.21 -12.80
C ARG A 121 -1.30 -9.94 -12.78
N LEU A 122 -0.93 -8.97 -11.97
CA LEU A 122 -1.63 -7.70 -11.87
C LEU A 122 -1.50 -6.89 -13.15
N GLU A 123 -0.32 -6.84 -13.75
CA GLU A 123 -0.09 -6.18 -15.03
C GLU A 123 -0.88 -6.84 -16.15
N HIS A 124 -0.88 -8.17 -16.21
CA HIS A 124 -1.64 -8.93 -17.19
C HIS A 124 -3.15 -8.73 -17.04
N HIS A 125 -3.64 -8.75 -15.82
CA HIS A 125 -5.06 -8.50 -15.52
C HIS A 125 -5.48 -7.07 -15.90
N SER A 126 -4.66 -6.09 -15.60
CA SER A 126 -4.86 -4.70 -15.96
C SER A 126 -4.90 -4.51 -17.49
N PHE A 127 -4.02 -5.19 -18.20
CA PHE A 127 -3.98 -5.17 -19.67
C PHE A 127 -5.25 -5.79 -20.31
N ILE A 128 -5.71 -6.91 -19.78
CA ILE A 128 -6.95 -7.56 -20.24
C ILE A 128 -8.16 -6.65 -19.99
N GLN A 129 -8.25 -6.00 -18.86
CA GLN A 129 -9.34 -5.06 -18.55
C GLN A 129 -9.33 -3.85 -19.49
N GLN A 130 -8.19 -3.36 -19.90
CA GLN A 130 -8.09 -2.27 -20.88
C GLN A 130 -8.54 -2.70 -22.27
N GLU A 131 -8.32 -3.91 -22.69
CA GLU A 131 -8.80 -4.44 -23.96
C GLU A 131 -10.32 -4.60 -23.97
N ASP A 132 -10.92 -5.03 -22.86
CA ASP A 132 -12.37 -5.21 -22.73
C ASP A 132 -13.15 -3.90 -22.71
N THR A 133 -12.51 -2.76 -22.45
CA THR A 133 -13.14 -1.43 -22.44
C THR A 133 -13.08 -0.70 -23.79
N THR A 134 -12.41 -1.25 -24.76
CA THR A 134 -12.35 -0.71 -26.11
C THR A 134 -13.24 -1.49 -27.06
#